data_5d9110631b23aa58a4eadc3415fbc584
#
_entry.id   5d9110631b23aa58a4eadc3415fbc584
#
_cell.length_a   1.000
_cell.length_b   1.000
_cell.length_c   1.000
_cell.angle_alpha   90.00
_cell.angle_beta   90.00
_cell.angle_gamma   90.00
#
_symmetry.space_group_name_H-M   'P 1'
#
loop_
_entity.id
_entity.type
_entity.pdbx_description
1 polymer ?
#
loop_
_entity_poly.entity_id
_entity_poly.type
_entity_poly.pdbx_seq_one_letter_code
_entity_poly.pdbx_strand_id
1 'polypeptide(L)'
;MKKTLSIVLCVLFLFLFVGCEKRIEGQAAWNKFYSALELTTALEYYAVDTAITIGNSTVNGQLVLSTDEYGRTVAYRKEGAVESWWLDGVAYVSGDSKTKKAQSINSFLDISTKTIDWNYSMVKNVVAYGNNVTFGINLPNYEQVDVCGKIDKMFLVEISVTAIKSDKTCAKIKYVYKNCGKKPSVTLPSDLSGFVWEV
;
A
#
# COMPACT_ATOMS: atom_id res chain seq x y z
N MET A 1 49.34 -10.66 -24.71
CA MET A 1 48.38 -9.75 -25.33
C MET A 1 47.02 -10.38 -25.69
N LYS A 2 46.90 -11.62 -26.22
CA LYS A 2 45.60 -12.23 -26.57
C LYS A 2 44.67 -12.53 -25.36
N LYS A 3 45.22 -12.89 -24.19
CA LYS A 3 44.42 -13.18 -22.98
C LYS A 3 43.82 -11.92 -22.32
N THR A 4 44.52 -10.79 -22.33
CA THR A 4 44.04 -9.52 -21.79
C THR A 4 42.92 -8.91 -22.65
N LEU A 5 42.99 -9.09 -23.97
CA LEU A 5 41.94 -8.62 -24.87
C LEU A 5 40.62 -9.38 -24.67
N SER A 6 40.69 -10.68 -24.41
CA SER A 6 39.51 -11.53 -24.15
C SER A 6 38.80 -11.15 -22.85
N ILE A 7 39.54 -10.83 -21.77
CA ILE A 7 38.98 -10.43 -20.49
C ILE A 7 38.29 -9.05 -20.62
N VAL A 8 38.92 -8.09 -21.33
CA VAL A 8 38.30 -6.76 -21.55
C VAL A 8 37.03 -6.88 -22.38
N LEU A 9 37.01 -7.78 -23.38
CA LEU A 9 35.82 -8.02 -24.20
C LEU A 9 34.69 -8.66 -23.38
N CYS A 10 34.97 -9.62 -22.50
CA CYS A 10 33.98 -10.21 -21.59
C CYS A 10 33.43 -9.20 -20.59
N VAL A 11 34.27 -8.33 -20.04
CA VAL A 11 33.81 -7.25 -19.13
C VAL A 11 32.96 -6.24 -19.87
N LEU A 12 33.32 -5.85 -21.09
CA LEU A 12 32.49 -4.97 -21.93
C LEU A 12 31.14 -5.61 -22.28
N PHE A 13 31.10 -6.91 -22.58
CA PHE A 13 29.85 -7.65 -22.80
C PHE A 13 28.99 -7.72 -21.54
N LEU A 14 29.57 -7.86 -20.36
CA LEU A 14 28.83 -7.83 -19.09
C LEU A 14 28.18 -6.46 -18.83
N PHE A 15 28.82 -5.35 -19.21
CA PHE A 15 28.24 -4.01 -19.13
C PHE A 15 27.12 -3.77 -20.17
N LEU A 16 27.10 -4.48 -21.29
CA LEU A 16 26.03 -4.40 -22.28
C LEU A 16 24.76 -5.18 -21.84
N PHE A 17 24.90 -6.10 -20.90
CA PHE A 17 23.78 -6.83 -20.28
C PHE A 17 23.29 -6.23 -18.95
N VAL A 18 23.85 -5.12 -18.47
CA VAL A 18 23.15 -4.29 -17.50
C VAL A 18 21.96 -3.69 -18.25
N GLY A 19 20.85 -4.47 -18.24
CA GLY A 19 19.67 -4.19 -19.02
C GLY A 19 19.21 -2.75 -18.75
N CYS A 20 19.26 -1.90 -19.78
CA CYS A 20 18.52 -0.65 -19.76
C CYS A 20 17.07 -1.00 -19.42
N GLU A 21 16.65 -0.73 -18.21
CA GLU A 21 15.24 -0.88 -17.82
C GLU A 21 14.41 -0.11 -18.83
N LYS A 22 13.59 -0.83 -19.59
CA LYS A 22 12.84 -0.22 -20.69
C LYS A 22 11.77 0.70 -20.11
N ARG A 23 11.86 1.98 -20.46
CA ARG A 23 10.79 2.94 -20.19
C ARG A 23 9.57 2.57 -21.04
N ILE A 24 8.42 2.44 -20.42
CA ILE A 24 7.12 2.28 -21.07
C ILE A 24 6.18 3.41 -20.64
N GLU A 25 5.25 3.80 -21.49
CA GLU A 25 4.40 4.97 -21.28
C GLU A 25 2.94 4.68 -21.61
N GLY A 26 2.05 5.55 -21.16
CA GLY A 26 0.63 5.52 -21.49
C GLY A 26 -0.08 4.29 -20.98
N GLN A 27 -0.98 3.73 -21.82
CA GLN A 27 -1.83 2.60 -21.46
C GLN A 27 -1.03 1.36 -20.99
N ALA A 28 0.11 1.09 -21.61
CA ALA A 28 0.92 -0.08 -21.25
C ALA A 28 1.52 0.06 -19.83
N ALA A 29 1.98 1.27 -19.48
CA ALA A 29 2.46 1.56 -18.12
C ALA A 29 1.31 1.52 -17.11
N TRP A 30 0.14 2.04 -17.46
CA TRP A 30 -1.07 1.96 -16.66
C TRP A 30 -1.47 0.52 -16.38
N ASN A 31 -1.55 -0.32 -17.42
CA ASN A 31 -1.93 -1.72 -17.28
C ASN A 31 -0.98 -2.47 -16.33
N LYS A 32 0.34 -2.13 -16.36
CA LYS A 32 1.31 -2.71 -15.44
C LYS A 32 0.99 -2.34 -13.98
N PHE A 33 0.65 -1.08 -13.71
CA PHE A 33 0.25 -0.62 -12.36
C PHE A 33 -1.06 -1.26 -11.92
N TYR A 34 -2.08 -1.20 -12.78
CA TYR A 34 -3.43 -1.64 -12.45
C TYR A 34 -3.50 -3.15 -12.20
N SER A 35 -2.84 -3.96 -13.02
CA SER A 35 -2.75 -5.40 -12.77
C SER A 35 -2.05 -5.75 -11.46
N ALA A 36 -0.98 -5.02 -11.10
CA ALA A 36 -0.32 -5.22 -9.82
C ALA A 36 -1.20 -4.80 -8.64
N LEU A 37 -1.99 -3.72 -8.79
CA LEU A 37 -2.96 -3.27 -7.80
C LEU A 37 -4.07 -4.32 -7.61
N GLU A 38 -4.67 -4.83 -8.69
CA GLU A 38 -5.70 -5.87 -8.64
C GLU A 38 -5.20 -7.11 -7.91
N LEU A 39 -4.01 -7.60 -8.25
CA LEU A 39 -3.41 -8.76 -7.59
C LEU A 39 -3.14 -8.50 -6.10
N THR A 40 -2.72 -7.29 -5.74
CA THR A 40 -2.44 -6.94 -4.35
C THR A 40 -3.72 -6.80 -3.53
N THR A 41 -4.78 -6.22 -4.11
CA THR A 41 -6.08 -6.07 -3.44
C THR A 41 -6.87 -7.37 -3.35
N ALA A 42 -6.56 -8.35 -4.20
CA ALA A 42 -7.14 -9.69 -4.16
C ALA A 42 -6.46 -10.63 -3.15
N LEU A 43 -5.40 -10.18 -2.45
CA LEU A 43 -4.76 -10.99 -1.43
C LEU A 43 -5.72 -11.29 -0.28
N GLU A 44 -5.83 -12.56 0.08
CA GLU A 44 -6.60 -13.04 1.24
C GLU A 44 -6.01 -12.55 2.56
N TYR A 45 -4.68 -12.41 2.59
CA TYR A 45 -3.92 -11.96 3.76
C TYR A 45 -2.94 -10.87 3.35
N TYR A 46 -2.84 -9.83 4.15
CA TYR A 46 -1.88 -8.76 3.93
C TYR A 46 -1.57 -7.98 5.21
N ALA A 47 -0.43 -7.31 5.21
CA ALA A 47 -0.09 -6.28 6.17
C ALA A 47 0.30 -5.01 5.42
N VAL A 48 -0.24 -3.87 5.83
CA VAL A 48 0.00 -2.56 5.24
C VAL A 48 0.41 -1.58 6.32
N ASP A 49 1.58 -0.97 6.17
CA ASP A 49 1.93 0.22 6.93
C ASP A 49 1.46 1.46 6.18
N THR A 50 0.91 2.41 6.90
CA THR A 50 0.43 3.69 6.36
C THR A 50 1.16 4.84 7.03
N ALA A 51 1.45 5.89 6.25
CA ALA A 51 1.91 7.16 6.77
C ALA A 51 1.16 8.27 6.04
N ILE A 52 0.46 9.13 6.79
CA ILE A 52 -0.28 10.27 6.28
C ILE A 52 0.34 11.53 6.85
N THR A 53 0.88 12.38 5.99
CA THR A 53 1.49 13.65 6.37
C THR A 53 0.65 14.80 5.81
N ILE A 54 0.24 15.73 6.68
CA ILE A 54 -0.46 16.97 6.28
C ILE A 54 0.32 18.13 6.91
N GLY A 55 0.88 18.98 6.07
CA GLY A 55 1.81 20.01 6.53
C GLY A 55 3.01 19.39 7.23
N ASN A 56 3.19 19.67 8.52
CA ASN A 56 4.29 19.17 9.35
C ASN A 56 3.90 17.98 10.26
N SER A 57 2.65 17.57 10.23
CA SER A 57 2.14 16.49 11.08
C SER A 57 2.09 15.17 10.31
N THR A 58 2.61 14.11 10.91
CA THR A 58 2.55 12.75 10.35
C THR A 58 1.85 11.81 11.32
N VAL A 59 0.85 11.09 10.79
CA VAL A 59 0.19 9.98 11.49
C VAL A 59 0.61 8.69 10.82
N ASN A 60 1.17 7.79 11.60
CA ASN A 60 1.51 6.44 11.15
C ASN A 60 0.43 5.46 11.57
N GLY A 61 0.17 4.49 10.71
CA GLY A 61 -0.81 3.45 10.94
C GLY A 61 -0.32 2.10 10.43
N GLN A 62 -1.06 1.07 10.80
CA GLN A 62 -0.87 -0.29 10.31
C GLN A 62 -2.23 -0.96 10.16
N LEU A 63 -2.39 -1.75 9.12
CA LEU A 63 -3.51 -2.67 8.96
C LEU A 63 -2.97 -4.06 8.66
N VAL A 64 -3.55 -5.07 9.32
CA VAL A 64 -3.25 -6.47 9.06
C VAL A 64 -4.55 -7.24 8.90
N LEU A 65 -4.65 -8.02 7.83
CA LEU A 65 -5.71 -9.01 7.63
C LEU A 65 -5.09 -10.39 7.62
N SER A 66 -5.64 -11.30 8.41
CA SER A 66 -5.11 -12.65 8.58
C SER A 66 -6.20 -13.62 9.04
N THR A 67 -5.79 -14.83 9.40
CA THR A 67 -6.60 -15.77 10.18
C THR A 67 -5.88 -16.14 11.47
N ASP A 68 -6.65 -16.48 12.50
CA ASP A 68 -6.10 -17.04 13.74
C ASP A 68 -5.68 -18.52 13.58
N GLU A 69 -5.33 -19.16 14.69
CA GLU A 69 -4.96 -20.57 14.73
C GLU A 69 -6.13 -21.54 14.42
N TYR A 70 -7.37 -21.06 14.57
CA TYR A 70 -8.60 -21.82 14.26
C TYR A 70 -9.11 -21.55 12.84
N GLY A 71 -8.39 -20.76 12.03
CA GLY A 71 -8.80 -20.39 10.66
C GLY A 71 -9.87 -19.31 10.60
N ARG A 72 -10.23 -18.65 11.72
CA ARG A 72 -11.18 -17.54 11.72
C ARG A 72 -10.50 -16.26 11.21
N THR A 73 -11.20 -15.49 10.40
CA THR A 73 -10.70 -14.19 9.94
C THR A 73 -10.49 -13.27 11.13
N VAL A 74 -9.31 -12.67 11.21
CA VAL A 74 -8.93 -11.65 12.19
C VAL A 74 -8.29 -10.47 11.50
N ALA A 75 -8.56 -9.27 12.00
CA ALA A 75 -7.88 -8.07 11.52
C ALA A 75 -7.36 -7.23 12.68
N TYR A 76 -6.30 -6.50 12.41
CA TYR A 76 -5.69 -5.55 13.34
C TYR A 76 -5.48 -4.22 12.63
N ARG A 77 -5.78 -3.13 13.32
CA ARG A 77 -5.57 -1.75 12.85
C ARG A 77 -4.92 -0.94 13.97
N LYS A 78 -3.92 -0.15 13.60
CA LYS A 78 -3.30 0.83 14.48
C LYS A 78 -3.29 2.19 13.79
N GLU A 79 -3.69 3.22 14.53
CA GLU A 79 -3.65 4.60 14.10
C GLU A 79 -3.13 5.47 15.26
N GLY A 80 -1.88 5.90 15.16
CA GLY A 80 -1.23 6.58 16.25
C GLY A 80 -1.14 5.70 17.50
N ALA A 81 -1.79 6.14 18.59
CA ALA A 81 -1.86 5.41 19.86
C ALA A 81 -3.05 4.45 19.95
N VAL A 82 -4.02 4.54 19.03
CA VAL A 82 -5.24 3.70 19.05
C VAL A 82 -4.96 2.39 18.35
N GLU A 83 -5.29 1.30 19.01
CA GLU A 83 -5.22 -0.06 18.46
C GLU A 83 -6.62 -0.66 18.39
N SER A 84 -6.91 -1.38 17.33
CA SER A 84 -8.21 -2.00 17.12
C SER A 84 -8.03 -3.41 16.55
N TRP A 85 -8.91 -4.32 16.95
CA TRP A 85 -8.95 -5.70 16.50
C TRP A 85 -10.35 -6.02 16.01
N TRP A 86 -10.44 -6.87 15.01
CA TRP A 86 -11.72 -7.40 14.54
C TRP A 86 -11.71 -8.92 14.63
N LEU A 87 -12.77 -9.47 15.23
CA LEU A 87 -13.00 -10.90 15.36
C LEU A 87 -14.50 -11.19 15.40
N ASP A 88 -14.97 -12.12 14.59
CA ASP A 88 -16.35 -12.65 14.60
C ASP A 88 -17.45 -11.55 14.57
N GLY A 89 -17.28 -10.53 13.74
CA GLY A 89 -18.27 -9.45 13.57
C GLY A 89 -18.18 -8.33 14.62
N VAL A 90 -17.18 -8.37 15.50
CA VAL A 90 -16.99 -7.38 16.56
C VAL A 90 -15.65 -6.67 16.40
N ALA A 91 -15.67 -5.35 16.40
CA ALA A 91 -14.48 -4.51 16.52
C ALA A 91 -14.22 -4.17 17.99
N TYR A 92 -13.00 -4.37 18.42
CA TYR A 92 -12.48 -4.05 19.76
C TYR A 92 -11.50 -2.89 19.61
N VAL A 93 -11.69 -1.80 20.33
CA VAL A 93 -10.88 -0.58 20.22
C VAL A 93 -10.25 -0.27 21.56
N SER A 94 -8.94 -0.12 21.60
CA SER A 94 -8.14 0.27 22.76
C SER A 94 -7.47 1.61 22.49
N GLY A 95 -7.93 2.64 23.17
CA GLY A 95 -7.42 4.00 23.17
C GLY A 95 -7.48 4.56 24.58
N ASP A 96 -8.12 5.71 24.76
CA ASP A 96 -8.39 6.29 26.08
C ASP A 96 -9.35 5.41 26.90
N SER A 97 -10.19 4.64 26.24
CA SER A 97 -11.06 3.62 26.82
C SER A 97 -11.01 2.33 25.99
N LYS A 98 -11.45 1.23 26.59
CA LYS A 98 -11.61 -0.06 25.89
C LYS A 98 -13.06 -0.24 25.51
N THR A 99 -13.38 -0.11 24.24
CA THR A 99 -14.75 -0.26 23.73
C THR A 99 -14.86 -1.35 22.68
N LYS A 100 -16.06 -1.88 22.48
CA LYS A 100 -16.37 -2.82 21.39
C LYS A 100 -17.70 -2.50 20.75
N LYS A 101 -17.81 -2.78 19.45
CA LYS A 101 -19.04 -2.59 18.67
C LYS A 101 -19.18 -3.65 17.59
N ALA A 102 -20.44 -3.95 17.22
CA ALA A 102 -20.72 -4.76 16.05
C ALA A 102 -20.27 -4.00 14.79
N GLN A 103 -19.44 -4.62 13.99
CA GLN A 103 -18.90 -4.00 12.77
C GLN A 103 -18.55 -5.07 11.73
N SER A 104 -18.95 -4.87 10.48
CA SER A 104 -18.53 -5.76 9.41
C SER A 104 -17.03 -5.64 9.15
N ILE A 105 -16.41 -6.75 8.68
CA ILE A 105 -15.00 -6.74 8.32
C ILE A 105 -14.70 -5.70 7.26
N ASN A 106 -15.59 -5.50 6.27
CA ASN A 106 -15.42 -4.50 5.24
C ASN A 106 -15.38 -3.07 5.80
N SER A 107 -16.26 -2.74 6.77
CA SER A 107 -16.23 -1.44 7.44
C SER A 107 -15.00 -1.28 8.33
N PHE A 108 -14.52 -2.36 8.96
CA PHE A 108 -13.30 -2.32 9.76
C PHE A 108 -12.05 -2.10 8.89
N LEU A 109 -12.01 -2.79 7.74
CA LEU A 109 -10.94 -2.68 6.77
C LEU A 109 -11.04 -1.41 5.91
N ASP A 110 -12.10 -0.59 6.10
CA ASP A 110 -12.32 0.63 5.33
C ASP A 110 -11.17 1.61 5.53
N ILE A 111 -10.10 1.24 4.89
CA ILE A 111 -9.04 2.14 4.51
C ILE A 111 -9.41 2.59 3.12
N SER A 112 -9.30 3.87 2.88
CA SER A 112 -9.40 4.54 1.59
C SER A 112 -8.62 3.89 0.42
N THR A 113 -7.90 2.78 0.67
CA THR A 113 -7.20 1.99 -0.35
C THR A 113 -8.14 1.15 -1.22
N LYS A 114 -9.34 0.77 -0.72
CA LYS A 114 -10.32 0.04 -1.54
C LYS A 114 -11.06 0.91 -2.54
N THR A 115 -11.01 2.22 -2.39
CA THR A 115 -11.85 3.15 -3.15
C THR A 115 -11.08 4.04 -4.11
N ILE A 116 -9.87 3.67 -4.47
CA ILE A 116 -9.25 4.33 -5.60
C ILE A 116 -9.82 3.63 -6.85
N ASP A 117 -11.03 4.00 -7.21
CA ASP A 117 -11.63 3.64 -8.51
C ASP A 117 -10.94 4.44 -9.61
N TRP A 118 -9.63 4.25 -9.70
CA TRP A 118 -8.80 4.91 -10.68
C TRP A 118 -8.97 4.21 -12.01
N ASN A 119 -9.44 4.94 -12.98
CA ASN A 119 -9.43 4.48 -14.36
C ASN A 119 -8.46 5.30 -15.21
N TYR A 120 -8.08 4.76 -16.36
CA TYR A 120 -7.10 5.40 -17.23
C TYR A 120 -7.49 6.80 -17.70
N SER A 121 -8.80 7.10 -17.78
CA SER A 121 -9.29 8.42 -18.21
C SER A 121 -9.02 9.54 -17.19
N MET A 122 -8.78 9.18 -15.93
CA MET A 122 -8.49 10.14 -14.85
C MET A 122 -7.01 10.48 -14.72
N VAL A 123 -6.15 9.68 -15.34
CA VAL A 123 -4.69 9.78 -15.15
C VAL A 123 -4.01 10.48 -16.33
N LYS A 124 -2.87 11.09 -16.07
CA LYS A 124 -2.02 11.76 -17.05
C LYS A 124 -0.55 11.41 -16.84
N ASN A 125 0.23 11.49 -17.90
CA ASN A 125 1.69 11.31 -17.88
C ASN A 125 2.11 9.97 -17.23
N VAL A 126 1.43 8.88 -17.60
CA VAL A 126 1.74 7.56 -17.05
C VAL A 126 3.02 7.03 -17.63
N VAL A 127 4.00 6.78 -16.76
CA VAL A 127 5.33 6.27 -17.12
C VAL A 127 5.71 5.15 -16.16
N ALA A 128 6.20 4.04 -16.71
CA ALA A 128 6.86 3.00 -15.94
C ALA A 128 8.34 2.93 -16.31
N TYR A 129 9.19 2.90 -15.28
CA TYR A 129 10.62 2.71 -15.40
C TYR A 129 11.05 1.66 -14.35
N GLY A 130 11.57 0.56 -14.84
CA GLY A 130 11.83 -0.60 -14.00
C GLY A 130 10.58 -1.04 -13.24
N ASN A 131 10.70 -1.11 -11.93
CA ASN A 131 9.62 -1.51 -11.04
C ASN A 131 8.74 -0.36 -10.56
N ASN A 132 9.01 0.86 -10.96
CA ASN A 132 8.24 2.02 -10.55
C ASN A 132 7.29 2.46 -11.67
N VAL A 133 6.07 2.84 -11.28
CA VAL A 133 5.09 3.46 -12.17
C VAL A 133 4.67 4.79 -11.56
N THR A 134 4.76 5.86 -12.34
CA THR A 134 4.40 7.21 -11.92
C THR A 134 3.32 7.77 -12.83
N PHE A 135 2.39 8.54 -12.26
CA PHE A 135 1.36 9.25 -13.00
C PHE A 135 0.77 10.38 -12.18
N GLY A 136 0.17 11.34 -12.86
CA GLY A 136 -0.64 12.37 -12.25
C GLY A 136 -2.12 12.03 -12.31
N ILE A 137 -2.93 12.61 -11.41
CA ILE A 137 -4.38 12.52 -11.41
C ILE A 137 -4.97 13.92 -11.46
N ASN A 138 -6.03 14.10 -12.26
CA ASN A 138 -6.80 15.34 -12.26
C ASN A 138 -7.92 15.23 -11.24
N LEU A 139 -7.82 15.94 -10.13
CA LEU A 139 -8.86 16.03 -9.12
C LEU A 139 -9.32 17.49 -8.96
N PRO A 140 -10.64 17.75 -8.82
CA PRO A 140 -11.14 19.07 -8.47
C PRO A 140 -10.50 19.56 -7.17
N ASN A 141 -10.22 20.87 -7.06
CA ASN A 141 -9.62 21.52 -5.89
C ASN A 141 -8.17 21.13 -5.56
N TYR A 142 -7.49 20.39 -6.44
CA TYR A 142 -6.06 20.09 -6.33
C TYR A 142 -5.33 20.66 -7.55
N GLU A 143 -4.21 21.34 -7.31
CA GLU A 143 -3.32 21.80 -8.39
C GLU A 143 -2.51 20.64 -8.97
N GLN A 144 -2.12 19.72 -8.09
CA GLN A 144 -1.28 18.60 -8.45
C GLN A 144 -1.60 17.39 -7.57
N VAL A 145 -1.73 16.26 -8.19
CA VAL A 145 -1.77 14.96 -7.51
C VAL A 145 -0.86 14.02 -8.27
N ASP A 146 0.23 13.62 -7.64
CA ASP A 146 1.20 12.67 -8.19
C ASP A 146 1.13 11.36 -7.43
N VAL A 147 1.20 10.28 -8.17
CA VAL A 147 1.22 8.91 -7.64
C VAL A 147 2.48 8.21 -8.12
N CYS A 148 3.12 7.50 -7.21
CA CYS A 148 4.20 6.59 -7.50
C CYS A 148 3.87 5.22 -6.90
N GLY A 149 3.76 4.21 -7.76
CA GLY A 149 3.62 2.81 -7.38
C GLY A 149 4.92 2.05 -7.57
N LYS A 150 5.32 1.23 -6.61
CA LYS A 150 6.44 0.31 -6.71
C LYS A 150 5.93 -1.11 -6.78
N ILE A 151 6.36 -1.84 -7.80
CA ILE A 151 5.96 -3.22 -8.06
C ILE A 151 7.14 -4.14 -7.73
N ASP A 152 6.90 -5.19 -6.95
CA ASP A 152 7.86 -6.29 -6.77
C ASP A 152 7.23 -7.58 -7.24
N LYS A 153 7.92 -8.26 -8.17
CA LYS A 153 7.38 -9.41 -8.90
C LYS A 153 6.09 -9.04 -9.63
N MET A 154 4.93 -9.32 -9.05
CA MET A 154 3.62 -9.01 -9.61
C MET A 154 2.74 -8.17 -8.68
N PHE A 155 3.21 -7.87 -7.48
CA PHE A 155 2.43 -7.16 -6.47
C PHE A 155 2.85 -5.70 -6.37
N LEU A 156 1.90 -4.83 -6.11
CA LEU A 156 2.14 -3.45 -5.76
C LEU A 156 2.55 -3.39 -4.28
N VAL A 157 3.85 -3.19 -4.03
CA VAL A 157 4.41 -3.22 -2.66
C VAL A 157 4.50 -1.85 -2.00
N GLU A 158 4.40 -0.78 -2.77
CA GLU A 158 4.35 0.58 -2.23
C GLU A 158 3.50 1.47 -3.12
N ILE A 159 2.68 2.33 -2.50
CA ILE A 159 1.99 3.44 -3.17
C ILE A 159 2.33 4.71 -2.39
N SER A 160 2.81 5.72 -3.10
CA SER A 160 3.00 7.07 -2.54
C SER A 160 2.16 8.05 -3.34
N VAL A 161 1.37 8.86 -2.66
CA VAL A 161 0.56 9.92 -3.24
C VAL A 161 1.02 11.25 -2.66
N THR A 162 1.29 12.23 -3.50
CA THR A 162 1.53 13.61 -3.10
C THR A 162 0.43 14.47 -3.71
N ALA A 163 -0.33 15.16 -2.89
CA ALA A 163 -1.43 16.02 -3.30
C ALA A 163 -1.19 17.46 -2.81
N ILE A 164 -1.28 18.42 -3.72
CA ILE A 164 -1.15 19.84 -3.44
C ILE A 164 -2.49 20.49 -3.74
N LYS A 165 -3.14 21.03 -2.71
CA LYS A 165 -4.38 21.78 -2.86
C LYS A 165 -4.13 23.17 -3.43
N SER A 166 -5.20 23.84 -3.89
CA SER A 166 -5.13 25.20 -4.41
C SER A 166 -4.68 26.24 -3.36
N ASP A 167 -4.86 25.95 -2.07
CA ASP A 167 -4.35 26.76 -0.96
C ASP A 167 -2.88 26.47 -0.59
N LYS A 168 -2.17 25.66 -1.42
CA LYS A 168 -0.81 25.18 -1.22
C LYS A 168 -0.62 24.22 -0.06
N THR A 169 -1.68 23.75 0.58
CA THR A 169 -1.57 22.67 1.56
C THR A 169 -1.09 21.40 0.86
N CYS A 170 0.01 20.84 1.35
CA CYS A 170 0.56 19.58 0.84
C CYS A 170 0.16 18.42 1.75
N ALA A 171 -0.40 17.39 1.14
CA ALA A 171 -0.67 16.11 1.79
C ALA A 171 0.16 15.03 1.12
N LYS A 172 0.76 14.14 1.91
CA LYS A 172 1.47 12.96 1.42
C LYS A 172 0.89 11.74 2.09
N ILE A 173 0.60 10.72 1.29
CA ILE A 173 0.09 9.44 1.77
C ILE A 173 1.04 8.37 1.25
N LYS A 174 1.44 7.46 2.14
CA LYS A 174 2.28 6.33 1.79
C LYS A 174 1.67 5.05 2.33
N TYR A 175 1.55 4.04 1.48
CA TYR A 175 1.16 2.68 1.83
C TYR A 175 2.31 1.75 1.49
N VAL A 176 2.70 0.89 2.42
CA VAL A 176 3.73 -0.12 2.21
C VAL A 176 3.14 -1.48 2.54
N TYR A 177 2.90 -2.28 1.50
CA TYR A 177 2.43 -3.66 1.63
C TYR A 177 3.60 -4.56 2.01
N LYS A 178 3.45 -5.26 3.12
CA LYS A 178 4.44 -6.21 3.63
C LYS A 178 3.99 -7.64 3.40
N ASN A 179 4.96 -8.49 3.13
CA ASN A 179 4.74 -9.94 3.08
C ASN A 179 3.64 -10.38 2.09
N CYS A 180 3.50 -9.72 0.93
CA CYS A 180 2.56 -10.12 -0.10
C CYS A 180 2.67 -11.63 -0.38
N GLY A 181 1.54 -12.36 -0.24
CA GLY A 181 1.47 -13.81 -0.42
C GLY A 181 1.95 -14.63 0.78
N LYS A 182 2.25 -14.01 1.93
CA LYS A 182 2.54 -14.70 3.19
C LYS A 182 1.53 -14.29 4.25
N LYS A 183 1.02 -15.26 5.00
CA LYS A 183 0.10 -15.02 6.10
C LYS A 183 0.81 -14.25 7.22
N PRO A 184 0.39 -13.01 7.56
CA PRO A 184 0.90 -12.29 8.72
C PRO A 184 0.25 -12.83 10.00
N SER A 185 0.88 -12.60 11.15
CA SER A 185 0.30 -12.89 12.45
C SER A 185 -0.46 -11.70 13.00
N VAL A 186 -1.61 -11.94 13.60
CA VAL A 186 -2.36 -10.97 14.42
C VAL A 186 -2.44 -11.53 15.84
N THR A 187 -1.95 -10.75 16.82
CA THR A 187 -2.07 -11.09 18.23
C THR A 187 -3.29 -10.37 18.79
N LEU A 188 -4.29 -11.13 19.17
CA LEU A 188 -5.48 -10.59 19.86
C LEU A 188 -5.12 -10.20 21.30
N PRO A 189 -5.83 -9.23 21.92
CA PRO A 189 -5.72 -8.97 23.34
C PRO A 189 -6.02 -10.23 24.15
N SER A 190 -5.25 -10.46 25.20
CA SER A 190 -5.42 -11.63 26.08
C SER A 190 -6.76 -11.62 26.83
N ASP A 191 -7.34 -10.44 27.05
CA ASP A 191 -8.64 -10.26 27.71
C ASP A 191 -9.54 -9.36 26.86
N LEU A 192 -10.50 -9.97 26.15
CA LEU A 192 -11.56 -9.30 25.41
C LEU A 192 -12.78 -8.96 26.28
N SER A 193 -12.88 -9.52 27.50
CA SER A 193 -13.99 -9.26 28.40
C SER A 193 -13.96 -7.86 28.99
N GLY A 194 -12.77 -7.27 29.10
CA GLY A 194 -12.57 -5.91 29.58
C GLY A 194 -13.04 -4.79 28.63
N PHE A 195 -13.53 -5.14 27.41
CA PHE A 195 -14.07 -4.16 26.48
C PHE A 195 -15.58 -3.96 26.69
N VAL A 196 -16.02 -2.70 26.81
CA VAL A 196 -17.41 -2.31 27.03
C VAL A 196 -18.10 -2.02 25.70
N TRP A 197 -19.37 -2.45 25.57
CA TRP A 197 -20.14 -2.11 24.36
C TRP A 197 -20.33 -0.60 24.21
N GLU A 198 -20.08 -0.08 23.00
CA GLU A 198 -20.46 1.27 22.64
C GLU A 198 -22.00 1.38 22.62
N VAL A 199 -22.56 2.38 23.30
CA VAL A 199 -24.01 2.66 23.40
C VAL A 199 -24.44 3.53 22.22
#